data_ffa91ca197e5f4020f52bb9e4bf17d9e
#
_entry.id   ffa91ca197e5f4020f52bb9e4bf17d9e
#
_cell.length_a   1.000
_cell.length_b   1.000
_cell.length_c   1.000
_cell.angle_alpha   90.00
_cell.angle_beta   90.00
_cell.angle_gamma   90.00
#
_symmetry.space_group_name_H-M   'P 1'
#
loop_
_entity.id
_entity.type
_entity.pdbx_description
1 polymer ?
#
loop_
_entity_poly.entity_id
_entity_poly.type
_entity_poly.pdbx_seq_one_letter_code
_entity_poly.pdbx_strand_id
1 'polypeptide(L)'
;MLQELGREPLPEELAERMEMSEDKVRKVLKISKEPISMETPIGDDEDSHLGDFIEDTNVMLPADTATNAGLSESTREILSSLTPREAKVLRMRFGIDMNTDHTLEEVGKQFDVTRERIRQIEAKALRKLRHPSRSEQLRSFIDAD
;
A
#
# COMPACT_ATOMS: atom_id res chain seq x y z
N MET A 1 13.78 25.96 -35.62
CA MET A 1 12.45 26.05 -36.29
C MET A 1 11.71 27.33 -35.90
N LEU A 2 11.49 27.66 -34.60
CA LEU A 2 10.79 28.90 -34.22
C LEU A 2 11.45 30.16 -34.84
N GLN A 3 12.79 30.24 -34.78
CA GLN A 3 13.57 31.33 -35.35
C GLN A 3 13.57 31.33 -36.90
N GLU A 4 13.45 30.17 -37.54
CA GLU A 4 13.44 30.01 -39.00
C GLU A 4 12.06 30.30 -39.60
N LEU A 5 11.01 29.88 -38.92
CA LEU A 5 9.62 29.97 -39.36
C LEU A 5 8.92 31.26 -38.91
N GLY A 6 9.44 31.93 -37.88
CA GLY A 6 8.81 33.11 -37.26
C GLY A 6 7.46 32.85 -36.60
N ARG A 7 7.05 31.55 -36.46
CA ARG A 7 5.84 31.06 -35.80
C ARG A 7 6.13 29.75 -35.11
N GLU A 8 5.25 29.34 -34.23
CA GLU A 8 5.31 28.00 -33.64
C GLU A 8 5.17 26.92 -34.74
N PRO A 9 6.06 25.90 -34.73
CA PRO A 9 6.00 24.81 -35.70
C PRO A 9 4.78 23.93 -35.45
N LEU A 10 4.16 23.42 -36.50
CA LEU A 10 3.10 22.46 -36.42
C LEU A 10 3.65 21.09 -35.96
N PRO A 11 2.80 20.25 -35.31
CA PRO A 11 3.20 18.90 -34.88
C PRO A 11 3.77 18.04 -36.03
N GLU A 12 3.25 18.22 -37.23
CA GLU A 12 3.72 17.53 -38.46
C GLU A 12 5.15 17.95 -38.84
N GLU A 13 5.45 19.25 -38.80
CA GLU A 13 6.77 19.80 -39.08
C GLU A 13 7.80 19.37 -38.02
N LEU A 14 7.36 19.28 -36.76
CA LEU A 14 8.18 18.75 -35.67
C LEU A 14 8.45 17.24 -35.84
N ALA A 15 7.44 16.48 -36.25
CA ALA A 15 7.52 15.04 -36.48
C ALA A 15 8.58 14.73 -37.56
N GLU A 16 8.55 15.46 -38.67
CA GLU A 16 9.52 15.32 -39.76
C GLU A 16 10.95 15.70 -39.33
N ARG A 17 11.10 16.82 -38.63
CA ARG A 17 12.42 17.29 -38.17
C ARG A 17 13.06 16.45 -37.09
N MET A 18 12.23 15.82 -36.24
CA MET A 18 12.65 14.95 -35.13
C MET A 18 12.66 13.47 -35.48
N GLU A 19 12.31 13.11 -36.68
CA GLU A 19 12.19 11.72 -37.15
C GLU A 19 11.30 10.86 -36.26
N MET A 20 10.18 11.42 -35.78
CA MET A 20 9.23 10.79 -34.87
C MET A 20 7.83 10.80 -35.47
N SER A 21 6.97 9.89 -35.01
CA SER A 21 5.55 9.93 -35.39
C SER A 21 4.85 11.15 -34.81
N GLU A 22 3.93 11.73 -35.58
CA GLU A 22 3.11 12.88 -35.17
C GLU A 22 2.39 12.65 -33.84
N ASP A 23 1.83 11.44 -33.63
CA ASP A 23 1.18 11.05 -32.38
C ASP A 23 2.10 11.14 -31.16
N LYS A 24 3.38 10.79 -31.34
CA LYS A 24 4.37 10.87 -30.27
C LYS A 24 4.71 12.34 -29.98
N VAL A 25 4.85 13.16 -31.00
CA VAL A 25 5.06 14.61 -30.85
C VAL A 25 3.90 15.26 -30.10
N ARG A 26 2.64 14.94 -30.48
CA ARG A 26 1.44 15.44 -29.80
C ARG A 26 1.40 15.02 -28.33
N LYS A 27 1.77 13.78 -28.01
CA LYS A 27 1.86 13.30 -26.63
C LYS A 27 2.93 14.06 -25.84
N VAL A 28 4.11 14.26 -26.40
CA VAL A 28 5.20 15.00 -25.75
C VAL A 28 4.81 16.46 -25.51
N LEU A 29 4.23 17.15 -26.50
CA LEU A 29 3.74 18.51 -26.33
C LEU A 29 2.67 18.63 -25.23
N LYS A 30 1.84 17.60 -25.06
CA LYS A 30 0.81 17.57 -24.02
C LYS A 30 1.37 17.47 -22.61
N ILE A 31 2.52 16.81 -22.44
CA ILE A 31 3.18 16.63 -21.14
C ILE A 31 4.28 17.68 -20.86
N SER A 32 4.69 18.47 -21.87
CA SER A 32 5.72 19.51 -21.75
C SER A 32 5.24 20.80 -21.06
N LYS A 33 4.18 20.73 -20.27
CA LYS A 33 3.70 21.86 -19.48
C LYS A 33 4.68 22.23 -18.39
N GLU A 34 4.90 23.51 -18.19
CA GLU A 34 5.70 24.00 -17.07
C GLU A 34 5.01 23.63 -15.72
N PRO A 35 5.78 23.21 -14.71
CA PRO A 35 5.22 22.95 -13.40
C PRO A 35 4.72 24.26 -12.77
N ILE A 36 3.57 24.18 -12.11
CA ILE A 36 2.99 25.30 -11.35
C ILE A 36 3.58 25.27 -9.95
N SER A 37 3.97 26.44 -9.42
CA SER A 37 4.44 26.53 -8.04
C SER A 37 3.31 26.27 -7.04
N MET A 38 3.59 25.54 -5.98
CA MET A 38 2.66 25.33 -4.87
C MET A 38 2.41 26.61 -4.06
N GLU A 39 3.31 27.57 -4.14
CA GLU A 39 3.21 28.91 -3.53
C GLU A 39 2.34 29.88 -4.35
N THR A 40 1.73 29.42 -5.45
CA THR A 40 0.87 30.27 -6.27
C THR A 40 -0.37 30.65 -5.44
N PRO A 41 -0.63 31.97 -5.23
CA PRO A 41 -1.80 32.41 -4.47
C PRO A 41 -3.10 32.09 -5.20
N ILE A 42 -4.15 31.74 -4.45
CA ILE A 42 -5.47 31.43 -4.96
C ILE A 42 -6.47 32.44 -4.41
N GLY A 43 -7.12 33.17 -5.31
CA GLY A 43 -8.07 34.23 -4.95
C GLY A 43 -7.41 35.57 -4.69
N ASP A 44 -8.16 36.49 -4.06
CA ASP A 44 -7.70 37.84 -3.74
C ASP A 44 -7.04 37.94 -2.35
N ASP A 45 -7.11 36.88 -1.56
CA ASP A 45 -6.51 36.79 -0.23
C ASP A 45 -5.07 36.21 -0.37
N GLU A 46 -4.08 36.96 0.12
CA GLU A 46 -2.65 36.57 0.06
C GLU A 46 -2.33 35.37 0.97
N ASP A 47 -3.25 34.91 1.81
CA ASP A 47 -3.05 33.86 2.81
C ASP A 47 -3.32 32.43 2.28
N SER A 48 -3.90 32.27 1.08
CA SER A 48 -4.26 30.96 0.49
C SER A 48 -3.40 30.63 -0.70
N HIS A 49 -2.69 29.49 -0.63
CA HIS A 49 -1.79 29.03 -1.68
C HIS A 49 -2.28 27.68 -2.27
N LEU A 50 -1.86 27.37 -3.50
CA LEU A 50 -2.22 26.11 -4.16
C LEU A 50 -1.85 24.87 -3.32
N GLY A 51 -0.74 24.94 -2.56
CA GLY A 51 -0.30 23.87 -1.68
C GLY A 51 -1.28 23.51 -0.58
N ASP A 52 -2.08 24.46 -0.08
CA ASP A 52 -3.04 24.24 1.00
C ASP A 52 -4.23 23.37 0.58
N PHE A 53 -4.47 23.24 -0.72
CA PHE A 53 -5.53 22.42 -1.31
C PHE A 53 -5.08 21.02 -1.76
N ILE A 54 -3.79 20.73 -1.63
CA ILE A 54 -3.24 19.42 -2.01
C ILE A 54 -3.18 18.54 -0.77
N GLU A 55 -4.02 17.51 -0.74
CA GLU A 55 -4.06 16.53 0.33
C GLU A 55 -2.83 15.61 0.29
N ASP A 56 -2.20 15.36 1.45
CA ASP A 56 -1.17 14.35 1.60
C ASP A 56 -1.80 12.96 1.77
N THR A 57 -1.84 12.20 0.70
CA THR A 57 -2.40 10.84 0.66
C THR A 57 -1.46 9.77 1.25
N ASN A 58 -0.21 10.14 1.61
CA ASN A 58 0.74 9.18 2.19
C ASN A 58 0.63 9.09 3.71
N VAL A 59 0.01 10.08 4.35
CA VAL A 59 -0.21 10.09 5.80
C VAL A 59 -1.46 9.30 6.13
N MET A 60 -1.32 8.31 6.99
CA MET A 60 -2.47 7.56 7.52
C MET A 60 -3.31 8.45 8.43
N LEU A 61 -4.62 8.37 8.28
CA LEU A 61 -5.55 9.06 9.17
C LEU A 61 -5.36 8.59 10.63
N PRO A 62 -5.47 9.48 11.62
CA PRO A 62 -5.38 9.10 13.03
C PRO A 62 -6.38 8.01 13.44
N ALA A 63 -7.59 8.03 12.86
CA ALA A 63 -8.62 7.01 13.07
C ALA A 63 -8.14 5.63 12.58
N ASP A 64 -7.55 5.56 11.37
CA ASP A 64 -7.03 4.31 10.81
C ASP A 64 -5.85 3.78 11.63
N THR A 65 -4.99 4.69 12.11
CA THR A 65 -3.87 4.32 12.98
C THR A 65 -4.38 3.71 14.29
N ALA A 66 -5.41 4.30 14.90
CA ALA A 66 -6.02 3.77 16.11
C ALA A 66 -6.70 2.41 15.86
N THR A 67 -7.42 2.26 14.76
CA THR A 67 -8.06 1.00 14.35
C THR A 67 -7.03 -0.10 14.12
N ASN A 68 -5.94 0.20 13.42
CA ASN A 68 -4.85 -0.76 13.18
C ASN A 68 -4.13 -1.15 14.49
N ALA A 69 -3.94 -0.22 15.42
CA ALA A 69 -3.39 -0.53 16.74
C ALA A 69 -4.32 -1.47 17.53
N GLY A 70 -5.62 -1.19 17.55
CA GLY A 70 -6.63 -2.02 18.18
C GLY A 70 -6.71 -3.42 17.57
N LEU A 71 -6.67 -3.53 16.23
CA LEU A 71 -6.62 -4.80 15.52
C LEU A 71 -5.38 -5.61 15.88
N SER A 72 -4.22 -4.95 15.95
CA SER A 72 -2.96 -5.61 16.32
C SER A 72 -3.01 -6.16 17.75
N GLU A 73 -3.53 -5.38 18.69
CA GLU A 73 -3.69 -5.81 20.09
C GLU A 73 -4.68 -6.97 20.22
N SER A 74 -5.85 -6.88 19.61
CA SER A 74 -6.86 -7.96 19.58
C SER A 74 -6.31 -9.23 18.95
N THR A 75 -5.51 -9.12 17.89
CA THR A 75 -4.86 -10.26 17.24
C THR A 75 -3.86 -10.95 18.19
N ARG A 76 -3.07 -10.18 18.93
CA ARG A 76 -2.13 -10.73 19.94
C ARG A 76 -2.87 -11.45 21.07
N GLU A 77 -3.95 -10.85 21.55
CA GLU A 77 -4.79 -11.45 22.61
C GLU A 77 -5.37 -12.79 22.16
N ILE A 78 -5.96 -12.83 20.96
CA ILE A 78 -6.54 -14.06 20.41
C ILE A 78 -5.47 -15.13 20.21
N LEU A 79 -4.28 -14.76 19.70
CA LEU A 79 -3.15 -15.69 19.57
C LEU A 79 -2.67 -16.22 20.91
N SER A 80 -2.77 -15.45 21.99
CA SER A 80 -2.42 -15.88 23.34
C SER A 80 -3.33 -16.99 23.89
N SER A 81 -4.55 -17.11 23.35
CA SER A 81 -5.50 -18.18 23.69
C SER A 81 -5.17 -19.55 23.09
N LEU A 82 -4.19 -19.60 22.17
CA LEU A 82 -3.68 -20.83 21.57
C LEU A 82 -2.54 -21.42 22.41
N THR A 83 -2.19 -22.68 22.12
CA THR A 83 -0.96 -23.23 22.72
C THR A 83 0.28 -22.46 22.22
N PRO A 84 1.36 -22.34 23.04
CA PRO A 84 2.55 -21.59 22.64
C PRO A 84 3.14 -22.04 21.29
N ARG A 85 3.03 -23.33 21.00
CA ARG A 85 3.53 -23.92 19.74
C ARG A 85 2.66 -23.50 18.54
N GLU A 86 1.33 -23.55 18.67
CA GLU A 86 0.39 -23.11 17.65
C GLU A 86 0.51 -21.61 17.39
N ALA A 87 0.58 -20.80 18.44
CA ALA A 87 0.76 -19.34 18.33
C ALA A 87 2.08 -18.98 17.63
N LYS A 88 3.18 -19.62 17.98
CA LYS A 88 4.49 -19.37 17.37
C LYS A 88 4.51 -19.76 15.89
N VAL A 89 3.88 -20.89 15.51
CA VAL A 89 3.76 -21.28 14.10
C VAL A 89 2.97 -20.23 13.30
N LEU A 90 1.83 -19.75 13.82
CA LEU A 90 1.05 -18.70 13.14
C LEU A 90 1.81 -17.37 13.04
N ARG A 91 2.47 -16.92 14.12
CA ARG A 91 3.28 -15.70 14.09
C ARG A 91 4.34 -15.75 13.01
N MET A 92 5.05 -16.85 12.89
CA MET A 92 6.09 -17.02 11.86
C MET A 92 5.51 -17.10 10.45
N ARG A 93 4.41 -17.82 10.27
CA ARG A 93 3.77 -17.99 8.95
C ARG A 93 3.22 -16.68 8.38
N PHE A 94 2.64 -15.85 9.23
CA PHE A 94 1.99 -14.59 8.84
C PHE A 94 2.80 -13.34 9.18
N GLY A 95 4.04 -13.48 9.65
CA GLY A 95 4.89 -12.35 10.00
C GLY A 95 4.38 -11.52 11.18
N ILE A 96 3.53 -12.07 12.05
CA ILE A 96 2.92 -11.32 13.16
C ILE A 96 3.99 -11.06 14.24
N ASP A 97 4.23 -9.79 14.55
CA ASP A 97 5.32 -9.31 15.42
C ASP A 97 6.72 -9.65 14.88
N MET A 98 6.86 -9.88 13.57
CA MET A 98 8.12 -10.20 12.88
C MET A 98 8.27 -9.33 11.62
N ASN A 99 9.49 -9.17 11.13
CA ASN A 99 9.76 -8.36 9.95
C ASN A 99 9.37 -9.03 8.62
N THR A 100 9.26 -10.37 8.62
CA THR A 100 8.97 -11.18 7.42
C THR A 100 8.08 -12.37 7.77
N ASP A 101 7.31 -12.81 6.81
CA ASP A 101 6.62 -14.10 6.83
C ASP A 101 7.58 -15.24 6.44
N HIS A 102 7.29 -16.45 6.88
CA HIS A 102 8.11 -17.63 6.64
C HIS A 102 7.29 -18.72 5.92
N THR A 103 7.94 -19.46 5.05
CA THR A 103 7.34 -20.62 4.38
C THR A 103 7.16 -21.79 5.35
N LEU A 104 6.26 -22.73 5.00
CA LEU A 104 6.04 -23.95 5.81
C LEU A 104 7.31 -24.76 6.02
N GLU A 105 8.23 -24.70 5.06
CA GLU A 105 9.50 -25.42 5.10
C GLU A 105 10.49 -24.78 6.06
N GLU A 106 10.62 -23.46 6.05
CA GLU A 106 11.45 -22.68 6.97
C GLU A 106 10.98 -22.84 8.42
N VAL A 107 9.66 -22.73 8.63
CA VAL A 107 9.06 -22.99 9.95
C VAL A 107 9.33 -24.43 10.36
N GLY A 108 9.21 -25.39 9.44
CA GLY A 108 9.51 -26.82 9.72
C GLY A 108 10.96 -27.02 10.18
N LYS A 109 11.91 -26.39 9.51
CA LYS A 109 13.33 -26.42 9.91
C LYS A 109 13.56 -25.86 11.32
N GLN A 110 12.88 -24.75 11.65
CA GLN A 110 13.05 -24.12 12.96
C GLN A 110 12.45 -24.93 14.13
N PHE A 111 11.41 -25.71 13.85
CA PHE A 111 10.75 -26.58 14.85
C PHE A 111 11.23 -28.04 14.81
N ASP A 112 12.19 -28.35 13.93
CA ASP A 112 12.69 -29.70 13.68
C ASP A 112 11.58 -30.71 13.37
N VAL A 113 10.67 -30.31 12.46
CA VAL A 113 9.55 -31.12 12.02
C VAL A 113 9.32 -30.97 10.50
N THR A 114 8.59 -31.92 9.92
CA THR A 114 8.29 -31.93 8.50
C THR A 114 7.33 -30.79 8.12
N ARG A 115 7.42 -30.30 6.87
CA ARG A 115 6.49 -29.33 6.28
C ARG A 115 5.01 -29.71 6.49
N GLU A 116 4.70 -31.00 6.31
CA GLU A 116 3.32 -31.50 6.48
C GLU A 116 2.85 -31.38 7.93
N ARG A 117 3.74 -31.59 8.88
CA ARG A 117 3.40 -31.43 10.30
C ARG A 117 3.10 -29.97 10.65
N ILE A 118 3.85 -29.03 10.10
CA ILE A 118 3.53 -27.59 10.28
C ILE A 118 2.19 -27.25 9.67
N ARG A 119 1.88 -27.75 8.46
CA ARG A 119 0.56 -27.56 7.81
C ARG A 119 -0.60 -28.08 8.68
N GLN A 120 -0.42 -29.24 9.33
CA GLN A 120 -1.42 -29.77 10.25
C GLN A 120 -1.61 -28.90 11.50
N ILE A 121 -0.51 -28.38 12.07
CA ILE A 121 -0.55 -27.47 13.22
C ILE A 121 -1.25 -26.16 12.84
N GLU A 122 -0.89 -25.55 11.71
CA GLU A 122 -1.52 -24.36 11.17
C GLU A 122 -3.04 -24.55 10.96
N ALA A 123 -3.43 -25.62 10.26
CA ALA A 123 -4.85 -25.92 10.01
C ALA A 123 -5.64 -26.13 11.31
N LYS A 124 -5.04 -26.78 12.31
CA LYS A 124 -5.65 -26.98 13.63
C LYS A 124 -5.79 -25.66 14.39
N ALA A 125 -4.76 -24.81 14.35
CA ALA A 125 -4.78 -23.50 15.00
C ALA A 125 -5.83 -22.58 14.36
N LEU A 126 -5.88 -22.50 13.03
CA LEU A 126 -6.89 -21.72 12.31
C LEU A 126 -8.32 -22.21 12.58
N ARG A 127 -8.53 -23.53 12.69
CA ARG A 127 -9.85 -24.08 13.07
C ARG A 127 -10.26 -23.64 14.47
N LYS A 128 -9.32 -23.58 15.43
CA LYS A 128 -9.59 -23.07 16.77
C LYS A 128 -9.94 -21.58 16.77
N LEU A 129 -9.29 -20.79 15.91
CA LEU A 129 -9.54 -19.35 15.77
C LEU A 129 -10.89 -19.04 15.11
N ARG A 130 -11.38 -19.92 14.24
CA ARG A 130 -12.71 -19.78 13.61
C ARG A 130 -13.88 -19.96 14.58
N HIS A 131 -13.64 -20.45 15.78
CA HIS A 131 -14.70 -20.60 16.77
C HIS A 131 -15.30 -19.22 17.13
N PRO A 132 -16.65 -19.07 17.21
CA PRO A 132 -17.30 -17.78 17.43
C PRO A 132 -16.75 -17.00 18.61
N SER A 133 -16.46 -17.68 19.74
CA SER A 133 -15.91 -17.05 20.95
C SER A 133 -14.56 -16.31 20.76
N ARG A 134 -13.88 -16.54 19.64
CA ARG A 134 -12.61 -15.89 19.28
C ARG A 134 -12.75 -15.01 18.03
N SER A 135 -13.53 -15.47 17.04
CA SER A 135 -13.71 -14.74 15.79
C SER A 135 -14.56 -13.47 15.96
N GLU A 136 -15.48 -13.42 16.93
CA GLU A 136 -16.32 -12.24 17.19
C GLU A 136 -15.49 -11.00 17.55
N GLN A 137 -14.39 -11.16 18.28
CA GLN A 137 -13.52 -10.04 18.65
C GLN A 137 -12.86 -9.38 17.43
N LEU A 138 -12.60 -10.13 16.34
CA LEU A 138 -12.03 -9.59 15.11
C LEU A 138 -13.09 -9.15 14.09
N ARG A 139 -14.33 -9.53 14.28
CA ARG A 139 -15.40 -9.27 13.31
C ARG A 139 -15.68 -7.78 13.16
N SER A 140 -15.63 -7.02 14.26
CA SER A 140 -15.82 -5.57 14.26
C SER A 140 -14.80 -4.81 13.42
N PHE A 141 -13.63 -5.38 13.16
CA PHE A 141 -12.60 -4.79 12.32
C PHE A 141 -12.73 -5.16 10.83
N ILE A 142 -13.52 -6.21 10.50
CA ILE A 142 -13.75 -6.67 9.12
C ILE A 142 -14.99 -5.99 8.55
N ASP A 143 -16.02 -5.76 9.38
CA ASP A 143 -17.30 -5.17 8.98
C ASP A 143 -17.27 -3.62 8.99
N ALA A 144 -16.08 -3.01 9.20
CA ALA A 144 -15.89 -1.54 9.30
C ALA A 144 -15.65 -0.83 7.96
N ASP A 145 -15.74 -1.56 6.81
CA ASP A 145 -15.64 -1.01 5.44
C ASP A 145 -17.02 -0.70 4.84
#